data_8ee14208537ed9eb757372f1685443a0
#
_entry.id   8ee14208537ed9eb757372f1685443a0
#
_cell.length_a   1.000
_cell.length_b   1.000
_cell.length_c   1.000
_cell.angle_alpha   90.00
_cell.angle_beta   90.00
_cell.angle_gamma   90.00
#
_symmetry.space_group_name_H-M   'P 1'
#
loop_
_entity.id
_entity.type
_entity.pdbx_description
1 polymer ?
#
loop_
_entity_poly.entity_id
_entity_poly.type
_entity_poly.pdbx_seq_one_letter_code
_entity_poly.pdbx_strand_id
1 'polypeptide(L)'
;MPLRLPPGPQNQKAIYTSEPLQKNSVANSRSCRQVVHRDLKPANILYADDSGDPSTLRIIDFGFAKQLRADNGLLTTPCYTANFVAPEVLKRQGYDAACDVWSLGVLLYIMLSG
;
A
#
# COMPACT_ATOMS: atom_id res chain seq x y z
N MET A 1 9.95 -14.92 16.78
CA MET A 1 8.83 -15.87 16.58
C MET A 1 8.10 -15.50 15.28
N PRO A 2 8.04 -16.37 14.30
CA PRO A 2 7.28 -16.08 13.10
C PRO A 2 5.79 -16.18 13.43
N LEU A 3 5.05 -15.11 13.14
CA LEU A 3 3.58 -15.09 13.24
C LEU A 3 2.99 -15.99 12.16
N ARG A 4 2.48 -17.13 12.56
CA ARG A 4 1.76 -18.05 11.70
C ARG A 4 0.35 -17.49 11.47
N LEU A 5 0.00 -17.19 10.22
CA LEU A 5 -1.34 -16.77 9.86
C LEU A 5 -2.36 -17.91 10.05
N PRO A 6 -3.54 -17.63 10.63
CA PRO A 6 -4.67 -18.54 10.53
C PRO A 6 -5.16 -18.62 9.08
N PRO A 7 -5.72 -19.76 8.63
CA PRO A 7 -6.29 -19.87 7.30
C PRO A 7 -7.49 -18.91 7.17
N GLY A 8 -7.30 -17.89 6.33
CA GLY A 8 -8.34 -16.91 6.04
C GLY A 8 -9.32 -17.39 4.97
N PRO A 9 -10.51 -16.77 4.88
CA PRO A 9 -11.54 -17.15 3.92
C PRO A 9 -11.09 -16.93 2.48
N GLN A 10 -11.46 -17.86 1.61
CA GLN A 10 -11.00 -18.06 0.23
C GLN A 10 -11.46 -16.98 -0.78
N ASN A 11 -11.45 -15.70 -0.45
CA ASN A 11 -11.86 -14.66 -1.39
C ASN A 11 -11.00 -13.39 -1.35
N GLN A 12 -9.67 -13.54 -1.21
CA GLN A 12 -8.76 -12.41 -1.38
C GLN A 12 -7.94 -12.59 -2.65
N LYS A 13 -8.54 -12.29 -3.81
CA LYS A 13 -7.81 -12.08 -5.05
C LYS A 13 -7.34 -10.64 -5.13
N ALA A 14 -6.11 -10.38 -4.70
CA ALA A 14 -5.24 -9.36 -5.27
C ALA A 14 -3.81 -9.58 -4.76
N ILE A 15 -3.12 -10.51 -5.38
CA ILE A 15 -1.68 -10.66 -5.21
C ILE A 15 -1.03 -9.70 -6.21
N TYR A 16 -0.43 -8.64 -5.73
CA TYR A 16 0.52 -7.88 -6.56
C TYR A 16 1.79 -8.71 -6.66
N THR A 17 1.91 -9.47 -7.71
CA THR A 17 3.20 -10.01 -8.16
C THR A 17 3.94 -8.87 -8.84
N SER A 18 5.15 -8.59 -8.38
CA SER A 18 6.08 -7.74 -9.11
C SER A 18 6.47 -8.46 -10.40
N GLU A 19 5.72 -8.22 -11.47
CA GLU A 19 6.20 -8.55 -12.81
C GLU A 19 7.34 -7.61 -13.16
N PRO A 20 8.44 -8.10 -13.77
CA PRO A 20 9.50 -7.23 -14.22
C PRO A 20 8.95 -6.26 -15.25
N LEU A 21 9.22 -4.97 -15.03
CA LEU A 21 8.92 -3.91 -15.97
C LEU A 21 9.54 -4.25 -17.33
N GLN A 22 8.76 -4.80 -18.24
CA GLN A 22 9.13 -4.88 -19.63
C GLN A 22 9.25 -3.46 -20.18
N LYS A 23 10.50 -3.07 -20.45
CA LYS A 23 10.80 -1.90 -21.24
C LYS A 23 10.32 -2.13 -22.67
N ASN A 24 9.12 -1.71 -22.98
CA ASN A 24 8.70 -1.54 -24.37
C ASN A 24 8.08 -0.17 -24.56
N SER A 25 8.93 0.67 -25.11
CA SER A 25 8.69 1.68 -26.15
C SER A 25 7.40 2.47 -26.15
N VAL A 26 7.62 3.77 -26.01
CA VAL A 26 7.02 4.86 -26.79
C VAL A 26 5.49 4.98 -26.78
N ALA A 27 5.10 6.11 -26.20
CA ALA A 27 3.91 6.86 -26.56
C ALA A 27 2.55 6.18 -26.32
N ASN A 28 2.12 6.22 -25.08
CA ASN A 28 0.82 6.82 -24.81
C ASN A 28 0.75 7.21 -23.33
N SER A 29 0.90 8.47 -23.06
CA SER A 29 0.74 9.12 -21.76
C SER A 29 -0.74 9.08 -21.28
N ARG A 30 -1.36 7.91 -21.37
CA ARG A 30 -2.74 7.71 -20.93
C ARG A 30 -2.79 6.65 -19.88
N SER A 31 -2.96 7.12 -18.65
CA SER A 31 -3.43 6.33 -17.53
C SER A 31 -2.35 5.53 -16.76
N CYS A 32 -1.42 6.23 -16.12
CA CYS A 32 -0.84 5.68 -14.89
C CYS A 32 -1.99 5.52 -13.89
N ARG A 33 -2.53 4.32 -13.80
CA ARG A 33 -3.51 3.97 -12.78
C ARG A 33 -2.75 3.81 -11.47
N GLN A 34 -2.75 4.85 -10.64
CA GLN A 34 -2.19 4.76 -9.31
C GLN A 34 -3.19 4.11 -8.38
N VAL A 35 -2.76 3.09 -7.67
CA VAL A 35 -3.53 2.50 -6.58
C VAL A 35 -2.98 3.03 -5.27
N VAL A 36 -3.86 3.61 -4.46
CA VAL A 36 -3.53 4.09 -3.12
C VAL A 36 -4.06 3.07 -2.12
N HIS A 37 -3.18 2.52 -1.30
CA HIS A 37 -3.54 1.49 -0.31
C HIS A 37 -4.32 2.08 0.87
N ARG A 38 -3.89 3.22 1.39
CA ARG A 38 -4.49 4.03 2.46
C ARG A 38 -4.42 3.45 3.88
N ASP A 39 -3.84 2.27 4.07
CA ASP A 39 -3.69 1.65 5.40
C ASP A 39 -2.38 0.84 5.50
N LEU A 40 -1.26 1.42 5.01
CA LEU A 40 0.05 0.78 5.13
C LEU A 40 0.53 0.87 6.59
N LYS A 41 0.77 -0.29 7.18
CA LYS A 41 1.24 -0.48 8.56
C LYS A 41 1.89 -1.85 8.70
N PRO A 42 2.64 -2.12 9.78
CA PRO A 42 3.31 -3.42 9.96
C PRO A 42 2.38 -4.62 9.86
N ALA A 43 1.15 -4.52 10.39
CA ALA A 43 0.16 -5.59 10.35
C ALA A 43 -0.28 -5.98 8.92
N ASN A 44 -0.10 -5.08 7.94
CA ASN A 44 -0.47 -5.28 6.55
C ASN A 44 0.73 -5.58 5.63
N ILE A 45 1.91 -5.84 6.20
CA ILE A 45 3.11 -6.23 5.48
C ILE A 45 3.61 -7.54 6.07
N LEU A 46 3.51 -8.62 5.32
CA LEU A 46 3.79 -9.97 5.80
C LEU A 46 4.75 -10.70 4.86
N TYR A 47 5.48 -11.65 5.41
CA TYR A 47 6.18 -12.64 4.59
C TYR A 47 5.20 -13.68 4.04
N ALA A 48 5.36 -14.09 2.79
CA ALA A 48 4.54 -15.12 2.17
C ALA A 48 4.87 -16.52 2.71
N ASP A 49 6.07 -16.69 3.25
CA ASP A 49 6.57 -17.92 3.83
C ASP A 49 7.49 -17.66 5.03
N ASP A 50 7.97 -18.72 5.65
CA ASP A 50 8.82 -18.66 6.84
C ASP A 50 10.32 -18.47 6.52
N SER A 51 10.69 -18.22 5.26
CA SER A 51 12.10 -18.08 4.85
C SER A 51 12.78 -16.83 5.40
N GLY A 52 11.99 -15.78 5.68
CA GLY A 52 12.51 -14.46 6.02
C GLY A 52 13.17 -13.73 4.84
N ASP A 53 13.03 -14.25 3.63
CA ASP A 53 13.56 -13.62 2.42
C ASP A 53 12.73 -12.35 2.09
N PRO A 54 13.38 -11.17 1.97
CA PRO A 54 12.69 -9.93 1.62
C PRO A 54 11.88 -10.02 0.31
N SER A 55 12.26 -10.88 -0.63
CA SER A 55 11.50 -11.09 -1.87
C SER A 55 10.11 -11.69 -1.66
N THR A 56 9.89 -12.32 -0.49
CA THR A 56 8.60 -12.91 -0.12
C THR A 56 7.68 -11.94 0.62
N LEU A 57 8.08 -10.68 0.84
CA LEU A 57 7.23 -9.66 1.44
C LEU A 57 6.00 -9.39 0.57
N ARG A 58 4.87 -9.28 1.22
CA ARG A 58 3.56 -9.00 0.59
C ARG A 58 2.82 -7.92 1.37
N ILE A 59 2.22 -7.01 0.64
CA ILE A 59 1.26 -6.06 1.18
C ILE A 59 -0.11 -6.70 1.08
N ILE A 60 -0.85 -6.68 2.17
CA ILE A 60 -2.18 -7.28 2.29
C ILE A 60 -3.21 -6.23 2.71
N ASP A 61 -4.48 -6.64 2.76
CA ASP A 61 -5.63 -5.83 3.17
C ASP A 61 -5.81 -4.56 2.32
N PHE A 62 -6.32 -4.77 1.12
CA PHE A 62 -6.71 -3.71 0.18
C PHE A 62 -8.16 -3.22 0.38
N GLY A 63 -8.73 -3.44 1.56
CA GLY A 63 -10.12 -3.05 1.88
C GLY A 63 -10.38 -1.56 1.73
N PHE A 64 -9.37 -0.72 1.97
CA PHE A 64 -9.44 0.73 1.77
C PHE A 64 -8.79 1.20 0.47
N ALA A 65 -8.21 0.29 -0.32
CA ALA A 65 -7.50 0.68 -1.53
C ALA A 65 -8.42 1.36 -2.54
N LYS A 66 -7.90 2.38 -3.19
CA LYS A 66 -8.62 3.11 -4.22
C LYS A 66 -7.71 3.44 -5.40
N GLN A 67 -8.27 3.31 -6.58
CA GLN A 67 -7.59 3.68 -7.80
C GLN A 67 -7.77 5.16 -8.09
N LEU A 68 -6.65 5.88 -8.21
CA LEU A 68 -6.62 7.23 -8.74
C LEU A 68 -6.56 7.18 -10.26
N ARG A 69 -7.46 7.92 -10.90
CA ARG A 69 -7.41 8.22 -12.33
C ARG A 69 -7.08 9.70 -12.50
N ALA A 70 -6.44 10.04 -13.61
CA ALA A 70 -6.06 11.41 -13.90
C ALA A 70 -7.25 12.39 -13.91
N ASP A 71 -8.44 11.89 -14.16
CA ASP A 71 -9.70 12.64 -14.24
C ASP A 71 -10.49 12.71 -12.93
N ASN A 72 -10.16 11.90 -11.92
CA ASN A 72 -10.93 11.80 -10.68
C ASN A 72 -10.52 12.79 -9.59
N GLY A 73 -9.43 13.53 -9.78
CA GLY A 73 -8.93 14.46 -8.76
C GLY A 73 -8.35 13.74 -7.52
N LEU A 74 -8.40 14.43 -6.39
CA LEU A 74 -7.88 13.93 -5.13
C LEU A 74 -8.91 13.10 -4.39
N LEU A 75 -8.42 12.17 -3.55
CA LEU A 75 -9.24 11.41 -2.61
C LEU A 75 -9.68 12.31 -1.46
N THR A 76 -10.91 12.15 -1.01
CA THR A 76 -11.49 12.99 0.05
C THR A 76 -11.97 12.20 1.26
N THR A 77 -12.27 10.92 1.09
CA THR A 77 -12.74 10.07 2.19
C THR A 77 -11.57 9.71 3.10
N PRO A 78 -11.57 10.08 4.39
CA PRO A 78 -10.51 9.72 5.31
C PRO A 78 -10.59 8.23 5.68
N CYS A 79 -9.52 7.49 5.36
CA CYS A 79 -9.31 6.11 5.78
C CYS A 79 -7.91 6.04 6.37
N TYR A 80 -7.78 5.62 7.62
CA TYR A 80 -6.45 5.59 8.25
C TYR A 80 -6.40 4.76 9.54
N THR A 81 -5.17 4.36 9.88
CA THR A 81 -4.79 3.97 11.24
C THR A 81 -4.04 5.14 11.86
N ALA A 82 -4.45 5.62 13.02
CA ALA A 82 -4.07 6.92 13.59
C ALA A 82 -2.54 7.19 13.60
N ASN A 83 -1.73 6.19 13.91
CA ASN A 83 -0.27 6.37 14.03
C ASN A 83 0.46 6.47 12.67
N PHE A 84 -0.19 6.10 11.57
CA PHE A 84 0.42 6.01 10.24
C PHE A 84 -0.19 7.02 9.25
N VAL A 85 -1.13 7.84 9.68
CA VAL A 85 -1.88 8.74 8.82
C VAL A 85 -1.08 9.97 8.43
N ALA A 86 -1.11 10.31 7.15
CA ALA A 86 -0.53 11.55 6.65
C ALA A 86 -1.36 12.78 7.08
N PRO A 87 -0.72 13.94 7.32
CA PRO A 87 -1.41 15.14 7.80
C PRO A 87 -2.45 15.67 6.82
N GLU A 88 -2.24 15.54 5.51
CA GLU A 88 -3.22 15.95 4.49
C GLU A 88 -4.51 15.14 4.54
N VAL A 89 -4.42 13.86 4.94
CA VAL A 89 -5.61 13.00 5.13
C VAL A 89 -6.44 13.50 6.32
N LEU A 90 -5.78 13.86 7.42
CA LEU A 90 -6.45 14.42 8.60
C LEU A 90 -7.11 15.78 8.31
N LYS A 91 -6.47 16.60 7.51
CA LYS A 91 -6.98 17.94 7.16
C LYS A 91 -8.17 17.89 6.21
N ARG A 92 -8.48 16.75 5.62
CA ARG A 92 -9.58 16.54 4.65
C ARG A 92 -9.52 17.50 3.44
N GLN A 93 -8.31 17.90 3.04
CA GLN A 93 -8.09 18.82 1.92
C GLN A 93 -7.90 18.13 0.58
N GLY A 94 -8.16 16.82 0.51
CA GLY A 94 -7.83 15.99 -0.62
C GLY A 94 -6.41 15.43 -0.52
N TYR A 95 -6.21 14.19 -0.96
CA TYR A 95 -4.93 13.50 -0.90
C TYR A 95 -4.78 12.52 -2.05
N ASP A 96 -3.57 12.08 -2.28
CA ASP A 96 -3.19 11.14 -3.34
C ASP A 96 -2.29 10.00 -2.81
N ALA A 97 -1.57 9.33 -3.69
CA ALA A 97 -0.67 8.23 -3.32
C ALA A 97 0.49 8.65 -2.40
N ALA A 98 0.79 9.93 -2.26
CA ALA A 98 1.82 10.42 -1.34
C ALA A 98 1.52 10.07 0.12
N CYS A 99 0.25 9.88 0.48
CA CYS A 99 -0.13 9.43 1.82
C CYS A 99 0.43 8.04 2.17
N ASP A 100 0.59 7.15 1.20
CA ASP A 100 1.22 5.85 1.41
C ASP A 100 2.72 5.98 1.66
N VAL A 101 3.39 6.94 1.00
CA VAL A 101 4.80 7.24 1.24
C VAL A 101 5.02 7.76 2.66
N TRP A 102 4.13 8.61 3.16
CA TRP A 102 4.14 9.04 4.57
C TRP A 102 4.06 7.84 5.52
N SER A 103 3.11 6.96 5.30
CA SER A 103 2.92 5.75 6.13
C SER A 103 4.17 4.85 6.13
N LEU A 104 4.82 4.69 4.97
CA LEU A 104 6.09 3.96 4.86
C LEU A 104 7.22 4.68 5.62
N GLY A 105 7.26 6.00 5.60
CA GLY A 105 8.21 6.79 6.38
C GLY A 105 8.05 6.57 7.90
N VAL A 106 6.82 6.55 8.39
CA VAL A 106 6.53 6.23 9.80
C VAL A 106 6.99 4.82 10.14
N LEU A 107 6.70 3.84 9.28
CA LEU A 107 7.12 2.47 9.48
C LEU A 107 8.64 2.34 9.53
N LEU A 108 9.35 2.99 8.62
CA LEU A 108 10.82 3.03 8.63
C LEU A 108 11.37 3.65 9.91
N TYR A 109 10.77 4.76 10.35
CA TYR A 109 11.15 5.39 11.63
C TYR A 109 11.02 4.42 12.81
N ILE A 110 9.91 3.70 12.90
CA ILE A 110 9.68 2.71 13.96
C ILE A 110 10.72 1.59 13.90
N MET A 111 11.05 1.09 12.72
CA MET A 111 12.05 0.03 12.56
C MET A 111 13.45 0.47 12.99
N LEU A 112 13.79 1.73 12.82
CA LEU A 112 15.11 2.28 13.17
C LEU A 112 15.21 2.73 14.64
N SER A 113 14.11 3.13 15.24
CA SER A 113 14.08 3.68 16.61
C SER A 113 13.66 2.67 17.68
N GLY A 114 13.07 1.60 17.29
CA GLY A 114 12.57 0.54 18.21
C GLY A 114 11.14 0.73 18.65
#